data_b93d4a5d43cdb216239342f9f5abea46
#
_entry.id   b93d4a5d43cdb216239342f9f5abea46
#
_cell.length_a   1.000
_cell.length_b   1.000
_cell.length_c   1.000
_cell.angle_alpha   90.00
_cell.angle_beta   90.00
_cell.angle_gamma   90.00
#
_symmetry.space_group_name_H-M   'P 1'
#
loop_
_entity.id
_entity.type
_entity.pdbx_description
1 polymer ?
#
loop_
_entity_poly.entity_id
_entity_poly.type
_entity_poly.pdbx_seq_one_letter_code
_entity_poly.pdbx_strand_id
1 'polypeptide(L)'
;MKICIIGSGYVGLVSGACFSDLGNTVTCVDINREIIEKLNKGIIPIYEPGLQELIVRNLKKKRLLFTTDISSSIKKSDIISVSYTHLTLPTTR
;
A
#
# COMPACT_ATOMS: atom_id res chain seq x y z
N MET A 1 2.96 -14.31 -3.67
CA MET A 1 4.01 -13.68 -2.84
C MET A 1 3.38 -12.66 -1.92
N LYS A 2 3.91 -12.54 -0.73
CA LYS A 2 3.41 -11.57 0.25
C LYS A 2 4.34 -10.38 0.29
N ILE A 3 3.81 -9.22 -0.06
CA ILE A 3 4.59 -7.99 -0.15
C ILE A 3 4.09 -6.99 0.88
N CYS A 4 5.01 -6.37 1.61
CA CYS A 4 4.67 -5.31 2.54
C CYS A 4 5.21 -4.00 2.00
N ILE A 5 4.36 -3.00 1.86
CA ILE A 5 4.77 -1.67 1.43
C ILE A 5 4.58 -0.71 2.58
N ILE A 6 5.66 -0.10 3.02
CA ILE A 6 5.61 0.85 4.13
C ILE A 6 5.48 2.25 3.57
N GLY A 7 4.42 2.94 3.98
CA GLY A 7 4.10 4.25 3.46
C GLY A 7 2.98 4.18 2.44
N SER A 8 1.90 4.94 2.68
CA SER A 8 0.76 4.96 1.77
C SER A 8 0.75 6.21 0.92
N GLY A 9 1.91 6.68 0.53
CA GLY A 9 2.02 7.77 -0.39
C GLY A 9 1.60 7.35 -1.79
N TYR A 10 1.59 8.29 -2.70
CA TYR A 10 1.15 8.03 -4.06
C TYR A 10 1.84 6.81 -4.70
N VAL A 11 3.16 6.79 -4.63
CA VAL A 11 3.93 5.70 -5.24
C VAL A 11 3.62 4.36 -4.59
N GLY A 12 3.55 4.34 -3.27
CA GLY A 12 3.25 3.11 -2.54
C GLY A 12 1.86 2.58 -2.84
N LEU A 13 0.90 3.48 -2.97
CA LEU A 13 -0.47 3.12 -3.26
C LEU A 13 -0.61 2.52 -4.64
N VAL A 14 -0.02 3.16 -5.64
CA VAL A 14 -0.04 2.67 -7.03
C VAL A 14 0.68 1.33 -7.13
N SER A 15 1.85 1.21 -6.52
CA SER A 15 2.61 -0.03 -6.54
C SER A 15 1.83 -1.16 -5.88
N GLY A 16 1.21 -0.87 -4.72
CA GLY A 16 0.43 -1.88 -4.02
C GLY A 16 -0.74 -2.38 -4.84
N ALA A 17 -1.44 -1.46 -5.49
CA ALA A 17 -2.58 -1.82 -6.34
C ALA A 17 -2.13 -2.70 -7.51
N CYS A 18 -1.04 -2.32 -8.16
CA CYS A 18 -0.53 -3.08 -9.30
C CYS A 18 -0.04 -4.47 -8.91
N PHE A 19 0.75 -4.57 -7.84
CA PHE A 19 1.25 -5.87 -7.39
C PHE A 19 0.13 -6.79 -6.95
N SER A 20 -0.89 -6.25 -6.26
CA SER A 20 -2.01 -7.08 -5.83
C SER A 20 -2.82 -7.57 -7.04
N ASP A 21 -2.95 -6.74 -8.06
CA ASP A 21 -3.66 -7.13 -9.26
C ASP A 21 -2.95 -8.24 -10.02
N LEU A 22 -1.64 -8.32 -9.87
CA LEU A 22 -0.84 -9.40 -10.47
C LEU A 22 -0.98 -10.72 -9.72
N GLY A 23 -1.68 -10.74 -8.61
CA GLY A 23 -1.91 -11.96 -7.85
C GLY A 23 -1.16 -12.06 -6.53
N ASN A 24 -0.41 -11.04 -6.17
CA ASN A 24 0.31 -11.01 -4.90
C ASN A 24 -0.60 -10.54 -3.77
N THR A 25 -0.27 -10.93 -2.55
CA THR A 25 -0.94 -10.37 -1.37
C THR A 25 -0.10 -9.21 -0.89
N VAL A 26 -0.67 -8.01 -0.94
CA VAL A 26 0.04 -6.80 -0.60
C VAL A 26 -0.56 -6.16 0.63
N THR A 27 0.31 -5.84 1.60
CA THR A 27 -0.10 -5.13 2.80
C THR A 27 0.58 -3.76 2.77
N CYS A 28 -0.23 -2.72 2.73
CA CYS A 28 0.26 -1.35 2.78
C CYS A 28 0.15 -0.85 4.21
N VAL A 29 1.25 -0.36 4.75
CA VAL A 29 1.32 0.08 6.14
C VAL A 29 1.60 1.55 6.22
N ASP A 30 0.87 2.25 7.06
CA ASP A 30 1.12 3.67 7.32
C ASP A 30 0.76 3.95 8.77
N ILE A 31 1.44 4.92 9.35
CA ILE A 31 1.16 5.32 10.73
C ILE A 31 -0.09 6.20 10.83
N ASN A 32 -0.52 6.78 9.72
CA ASN A 32 -1.67 7.66 9.71
C ASN A 32 -2.98 6.84 9.65
N ARG A 33 -3.63 6.73 10.80
CA ARG A 33 -4.84 5.94 10.92
C ARG A 33 -5.99 6.45 10.06
N GLU A 34 -6.11 7.76 9.90
CA GLU A 34 -7.18 8.32 9.08
C GLU A 34 -7.06 7.89 7.63
N ILE A 35 -5.85 7.93 7.11
CA ILE A 35 -5.60 7.51 5.72
C ILE A 35 -5.91 6.04 5.56
N ILE A 36 -5.49 5.23 6.51
CA ILE A 36 -5.72 3.79 6.46
C ILE A 36 -7.22 3.48 6.50
N GLU A 37 -7.96 4.17 7.34
CA GLU A 37 -9.41 3.96 7.41
C GLU A 37 -10.09 4.32 6.09
N LYS A 38 -9.71 5.42 5.49
CA LYS A 38 -10.28 5.84 4.21
C LYS A 38 -9.96 4.84 3.11
N LEU A 39 -8.73 4.37 3.05
CA LEU A 39 -8.32 3.40 2.04
C LEU A 39 -9.07 2.08 2.18
N ASN A 40 -9.29 1.63 3.41
CA ASN A 40 -10.06 0.41 3.63
C ASN A 40 -11.51 0.53 3.21
N LYS A 41 -12.03 1.75 3.17
CA LYS A 41 -13.38 2.01 2.69
C LYS A 41 -13.44 2.24 1.18
N GLY A 42 -12.30 2.19 0.52
CA GLY A 42 -12.22 2.44 -0.92
C GLY A 42 -12.13 3.90 -1.30
N ILE A 43 -11.90 4.77 -0.31
CA ILE A 43 -11.74 6.20 -0.57
C ILE A 43 -10.29 6.49 -0.85
N ILE A 44 -10.01 6.93 -2.07
CA ILE A 44 -8.64 7.15 -2.53
C ILE A 44 -8.31 8.63 -2.47
N PRO A 45 -7.22 9.01 -1.80
CA PRO A 45 -6.86 10.42 -1.70
C PRO A 45 -6.31 11.02 -3.00
N ILE A 46 -6.03 10.19 -3.97
CA ILE A 46 -5.47 10.62 -5.24
C ILE A 46 -6.47 10.39 -6.34
N TYR A 47 -6.69 11.41 -7.14
CA TYR A 47 -7.65 11.33 -8.21
C TYR A 47 -6.96 10.79 -9.47
N GLU A 48 -6.97 9.50 -9.61
CA GLU A 48 -6.32 8.82 -10.71
C GLU A 48 -7.32 7.88 -11.37
N PRO A 49 -7.66 8.08 -12.64
CA PRO A 49 -8.64 7.23 -13.31
C PRO A 49 -8.22 5.77 -13.30
N GLY A 50 -9.14 4.91 -12.90
CA GLY A 50 -8.87 3.48 -12.87
C GLY A 50 -8.23 2.98 -11.60
N LEU A 51 -7.56 3.84 -10.85
CA LEU A 51 -6.88 3.41 -9.62
C LEU A 51 -7.88 2.98 -8.55
N GLN A 52 -8.96 3.71 -8.40
CA GLN A 52 -9.97 3.38 -7.43
C GLN A 52 -10.58 2.00 -7.70
N GLU A 53 -10.90 1.73 -8.95
CA GLU A 53 -11.45 0.44 -9.32
C GLU A 53 -10.49 -0.70 -9.01
N LEU A 54 -9.22 -0.48 -9.31
CA LEU A 54 -8.18 -1.45 -9.07
C LEU A 54 -8.05 -1.76 -7.57
N ILE A 55 -8.06 -0.73 -6.75
CA ILE A 55 -7.95 -0.88 -5.31
C ILE A 55 -9.16 -1.58 -4.74
N VAL A 56 -10.36 -1.16 -5.11
CA VAL A 56 -11.59 -1.76 -4.61
C VAL A 56 -11.67 -3.23 -5.00
N ARG A 57 -11.32 -3.55 -6.24
CA ARG A 57 -11.34 -4.93 -6.71
C ARG A 57 -10.42 -5.83 -5.89
N ASN A 58 -9.22 -5.34 -5.61
CA ASN A 58 -8.26 -6.15 -4.86
C ASN A 58 -8.52 -6.18 -3.37
N LEU A 59 -9.18 -5.18 -2.83
CA LEU A 59 -9.65 -5.21 -1.45
C LEU A 59 -10.70 -6.30 -1.28
N LYS A 60 -11.62 -6.42 -2.24
CA LYS A 60 -12.65 -7.45 -2.20
C LYS A 60 -12.07 -8.84 -2.29
N LYS A 61 -11.00 -8.99 -3.06
CA LYS A 61 -10.34 -10.29 -3.21
C LYS A 61 -9.38 -10.59 -2.08
N LYS A 62 -9.25 -9.67 -1.15
CA LYS A 62 -8.34 -9.77 -0.01
C LYS A 62 -6.88 -9.91 -0.40
N ARG A 63 -6.53 -9.36 -1.55
CA ARG A 63 -5.14 -9.31 -1.99
C ARG A 63 -4.46 -8.01 -1.62
N LEU A 64 -5.25 -6.99 -1.30
CA LEU A 64 -4.73 -5.68 -0.92
C LEU A 64 -5.27 -5.35 0.46
N LEU A 65 -4.37 -5.06 1.39
CA LEU A 65 -4.72 -4.76 2.77
C LEU A 65 -4.03 -3.48 3.21
N PHE A 66 -4.74 -2.71 4.02
CA PHE A 66 -4.19 -1.47 4.58
C PHE A 66 -4.24 -1.57 6.10
N THR A 67 -3.14 -1.27 6.75
CA THR A 67 -3.06 -1.38 8.20
C THR A 67 -2.07 -0.40 8.79
N THR A 68 -2.18 -0.16 10.09
CA THR A 68 -1.19 0.63 10.82
C THR A 68 -0.20 -0.25 11.58
N ASP A 69 -0.39 -1.55 11.53
CA ASP A 69 0.45 -2.50 12.26
C ASP A 69 1.69 -2.91 11.47
N ILE A 70 2.78 -2.20 11.69
CA ILE A 70 4.04 -2.43 10.98
C ILE A 70 4.67 -3.77 11.36
N SER A 71 4.76 -4.05 12.64
CA SER A 71 5.45 -5.27 13.10
C SER A 71 4.87 -6.55 12.55
N SER A 72 3.55 -6.68 12.65
CA SER A 72 2.87 -7.87 12.17
C SER A 72 3.01 -8.00 10.66
N SER A 73 2.91 -6.89 9.95
CA SER A 73 2.99 -6.89 8.49
C SER A 73 4.37 -7.33 8.01
N ILE A 74 5.42 -6.83 8.63
CA ILE A 74 6.78 -7.20 8.27
C ILE A 74 7.03 -8.69 8.48
N LYS A 75 6.57 -9.23 9.60
CA LYS A 75 6.77 -10.64 9.92
C LYS A 75 6.11 -11.58 8.94
N LYS A 76 5.00 -11.15 8.34
CA LYS A 76 4.24 -11.99 7.43
C LYS A 76 4.65 -11.86 5.97
N SER A 77 5.55 -10.95 5.68
CA SER A 77 5.87 -10.64 4.30
C SER A 77 7.16 -11.26 3.82
N ASP A 78 7.17 -11.62 2.54
CA ASP A 78 8.36 -12.15 1.88
C ASP A 78 9.27 -11.03 1.40
N ILE A 79 8.66 -9.91 0.98
CA ILE A 79 9.38 -8.75 0.48
C ILE A 79 8.85 -7.51 1.18
N ILE A 80 9.75 -6.62 1.57
CA ILE A 80 9.40 -5.37 2.19
C ILE A 80 9.90 -4.24 1.31
N SER A 81 9.00 -3.35 0.94
CA SER A 81 9.34 -2.18 0.15
C SER A 81 8.99 -0.93 0.95
N VAL A 82 9.89 0.02 0.98
CA VAL A 82 9.63 1.29 1.66
C VAL A 82 9.42 2.35 0.61
N SER A 83 8.27 3.02 0.70
CA SER A 83 7.91 4.03 -0.25
C SER A 83 8.03 5.41 0.40
N TYR A 84 8.79 6.28 -0.22
CA TYR A 84 8.97 7.63 0.28
C TYR A 84 8.24 8.61 -0.62
N THR A 85 7.46 9.48 -0.02
CA THR A 85 6.70 10.46 -0.79
C THR A 85 7.54 11.66 -1.19
N HIS A 86 8.61 11.91 -0.48
CA HIS A 86 9.57 12.91 -0.89
C HIS A 86 10.93 12.47 -0.46
N LEU A 87 11.78 12.45 -1.44
CA LEU A 87 13.11 12.00 -1.26
C LEU A 87 14.01 13.16 -1.25
N THR A 88 14.07 13.78 -0.17
CA THR A 88 15.06 14.76 -0.03
C THR A 88 16.31 14.13 0.49
N LEU A 89 16.36 12.86 0.44
CA LEU A 89 17.49 12.20 0.95
C LEU A 89 18.63 12.33 0.08
N PRO A 90 19.62 12.86 0.58
CA PRO A 90 20.84 12.81 -0.14
C PRO A 90 21.29 11.39 -0.13
N THR A 91 21.35 10.76 -0.38
CA THR A 91 21.70 9.69 -0.16
C THR A 91 22.52 9.15 -0.05
N THR A 92 22.76 8.97 0.10
CA THR A 92 23.42 8.51 0.33
C THR A 92 23.93 7.90 -0.13
N ARG A 93 23.97 7.88 -0.35
CA ARG A 93 24.46 7.29 -0.75
C ARG A 93 24.83 6.93 -0.89
#